data_048b6ad954f8f595bd0c5fe3086df9d7
#
_entry.id   048b6ad954f8f595bd0c5fe3086df9d7
#
_cell.length_a   1.000
_cell.length_b   1.000
_cell.length_c   1.000
_cell.angle_alpha   90.00
_cell.angle_beta   90.00
_cell.angle_gamma   90.00
#
_symmetry.space_group_name_H-M   'P 1'
#
loop_
_entity.id
_entity.type
_entity.pdbx_description
1 polymer ?
#
loop_
_entity_poly.entity_id
_entity_poly.type
_entity_poly.pdbx_seq_one_letter_code
_entity_poly.pdbx_strand_id
1 'polypeptide(L)'
;MFEFIHQLHQKFIEAGLADPLQETLNLCDILSGGTLRALDGRSPTQITPEIALDEIVNQRQQGVPLEYILGQTVFMGRPFICTPATLIPRAETELLVRTVLNHVATLPHDDLLIVDVGTGSGNIAVSLALALPNSHVFALDISPEATARAQEHVDQYRLQERITVGCGDLFAPLIELELENQVDIVVCNPPYIPSGSLEKMSAEITKHEPLMALDAGPYGINIFRRLVRDAQTFLRPGGLLAFEFGTGQEVLVQRLVQKSGSYAQMRTVNDHSGVPRVFVAETAE
;
A
#
# COMPACT_ATOMS: atom_id res chain seq x y z
N MET A 1 19.75 -12.78 20.09
CA MET A 1 18.49 -12.10 19.75
C MET A 1 17.85 -11.43 20.96
N PHE A 2 17.49 -12.14 22.05
CA PHE A 2 16.86 -11.53 23.25
C PHE A 2 17.70 -10.43 23.89
N GLU A 3 19.00 -10.62 24.02
CA GLU A 3 19.91 -9.63 24.59
C GLU A 3 19.99 -8.35 23.70
N PHE A 4 20.02 -8.52 22.39
CA PHE A 4 19.98 -7.42 21.43
C PHE A 4 18.68 -6.60 21.54
N ILE A 5 17.53 -7.28 21.57
CA ILE A 5 16.21 -6.64 21.72
C ILE A 5 16.12 -5.88 23.04
N HIS A 6 16.60 -6.48 24.14
CA HIS A 6 16.60 -5.84 25.45
C HIS A 6 17.51 -4.59 25.48
N GLN A 7 18.73 -4.67 24.94
CA GLN A 7 19.65 -3.54 24.84
C GLN A 7 19.06 -2.40 23.99
N LEU A 8 18.43 -2.72 22.86
CA LEU A 8 17.78 -1.73 21.99
C LEU A 8 16.62 -1.05 22.71
N HIS A 9 15.75 -1.83 23.37
CA HIS A 9 14.64 -1.28 24.14
C HIS A 9 15.10 -0.30 25.22
N GLN A 10 16.17 -0.64 25.97
CA GLN A 10 16.76 0.26 26.95
C GLN A 10 17.29 1.54 26.29
N LYS A 11 17.99 1.43 25.15
CA LYS A 11 18.48 2.58 24.39
C LYS A 11 17.36 3.48 23.88
N PHE A 12 16.22 2.93 23.43
CA PHE A 12 15.06 3.71 23.04
C PHE A 12 14.42 4.47 24.22
N ILE A 13 14.39 3.85 25.42
CA ILE A 13 13.96 4.52 26.67
C ILE A 13 14.93 5.68 26.99
N GLU A 14 16.25 5.41 27.02
CA GLU A 14 17.27 6.40 27.32
C GLU A 14 17.27 7.56 26.32
N ALA A 15 16.98 7.26 25.05
CA ALA A 15 16.86 8.24 23.96
C ALA A 15 15.60 9.10 24.05
N GLY A 16 14.63 8.75 24.91
CA GLY A 16 13.37 9.50 25.11
C GLY A 16 12.40 9.38 23.94
N LEU A 17 12.42 8.26 23.21
CA LEU A 17 11.43 8.01 22.15
C LEU A 17 10.01 7.93 22.75
N ALA A 18 9.00 8.34 22.00
CA ALA A 18 7.63 8.48 22.47
C ALA A 18 7.01 7.15 22.92
N ASP A 19 7.28 6.06 22.20
CA ASP A 19 6.80 4.71 22.52
C ASP A 19 7.92 3.68 22.29
N PRO A 20 8.87 3.54 23.23
CA PRO A 20 10.00 2.62 23.09
C PRO A 20 9.59 1.15 22.93
N LEU A 21 8.46 0.75 23.52
CA LEU A 21 7.96 -0.62 23.39
C LEU A 21 7.46 -0.92 21.98
N GLN A 22 6.65 -0.01 21.41
CA GLN A 22 6.14 -0.16 20.06
C GLN A 22 7.27 -0.13 19.03
N GLU A 23 8.25 0.77 19.18
CA GLU A 23 9.46 0.83 18.37
C GLU A 23 10.22 -0.51 18.38
N THR A 24 10.38 -1.09 19.57
CA THR A 24 11.06 -2.39 19.73
C THR A 24 10.27 -3.52 19.05
N LEU A 25 8.95 -3.55 19.21
CA LEU A 25 8.08 -4.54 18.57
C LEU A 25 8.10 -4.41 17.04
N ASN A 26 8.04 -3.20 16.50
CA ASN A 26 8.13 -2.94 15.07
C ASN A 26 9.47 -3.44 14.51
N LEU A 27 10.57 -3.13 15.19
CA LEU A 27 11.87 -3.63 14.80
C LEU A 27 11.94 -5.16 14.80
N CYS A 28 11.41 -5.80 15.83
CA CYS A 28 11.35 -7.27 15.90
C CYS A 28 10.54 -7.86 14.75
N ASP A 29 9.40 -7.25 14.41
CA ASP A 29 8.55 -7.68 13.31
C ASP A 29 9.30 -7.56 11.96
N ILE A 30 9.95 -6.44 11.71
CA ILE A 30 10.75 -6.23 10.50
C ILE A 30 11.93 -7.21 10.42
N LEU A 31 12.69 -7.38 11.50
CA LEU A 31 13.83 -8.28 11.54
C LEU A 31 13.45 -9.76 11.44
N SER A 32 12.26 -10.14 11.92
CA SER A 32 11.75 -11.50 11.79
C SER A 32 11.14 -11.78 10.40
N GLY A 33 11.16 -10.81 9.48
CA GLY A 33 10.50 -10.91 8.18
C GLY A 33 8.99 -11.11 8.30
N GLY A 34 8.37 -10.56 9.36
CA GLY A 34 6.95 -10.71 9.64
C GLY A 34 6.57 -12.07 10.25
N THR A 35 7.54 -12.90 10.64
CA THR A 35 7.27 -14.23 11.22
C THR A 35 6.47 -14.14 12.51
N LEU A 36 6.57 -13.02 13.24
CA LEU A 36 5.77 -12.78 14.44
C LEU A 36 4.27 -12.58 14.11
N ARG A 37 3.95 -12.13 12.90
CA ARG A 37 2.56 -11.95 12.42
C ARG A 37 2.08 -13.10 11.55
N ALA A 38 2.99 -13.80 10.87
CA ALA A 38 2.67 -14.89 9.95
C ALA A 38 3.04 -16.24 10.60
N LEU A 39 2.06 -17.02 11.01
CA LEU A 39 2.23 -18.41 11.46
C LEU A 39 2.55 -19.38 10.30
N ASP A 40 3.08 -18.89 9.19
CA ASP A 40 3.22 -19.60 7.90
C ASP A 40 4.55 -20.33 7.72
N GLY A 41 5.26 -20.73 8.78
CA GLY A 41 6.31 -21.77 8.73
C GLY A 41 7.46 -21.58 7.72
N ARG A 42 7.65 -20.41 7.09
CA ARG A 42 8.77 -20.11 6.20
C ARG A 42 9.89 -19.43 6.97
N SER A 43 11.11 -19.92 6.80
CA SER A 43 12.31 -19.38 7.46
C SER A 43 12.48 -17.89 7.17
N PRO A 44 12.78 -17.06 8.18
CA PRO A 44 13.09 -15.66 7.99
C PRO A 44 14.34 -15.52 7.12
N THR A 45 14.31 -14.63 6.16
CA THR A 45 15.53 -14.16 5.51
C THR A 45 16.41 -13.60 6.62
N GLN A 46 17.63 -14.10 6.77
CA GLN A 46 18.56 -13.60 7.77
C GLN A 46 18.95 -12.18 7.38
N ILE A 47 18.26 -11.20 7.96
CA ILE A 47 18.73 -9.81 7.95
C ILE A 47 19.41 -9.62 9.29
N THR A 48 20.71 -9.72 9.29
CA THR A 48 21.54 -9.15 10.34
C THR A 48 21.75 -7.69 9.94
N PRO A 49 21.17 -6.71 10.66
CA PRO A 49 21.53 -5.33 10.41
C PRO A 49 23.00 -5.15 10.76
N GLU A 50 23.83 -4.83 9.80
CA GLU A 50 25.22 -4.37 10.03
C GLU A 50 25.23 -2.99 10.72
N ILE A 51 24.04 -2.41 10.94
CA ILE A 51 23.88 -1.09 11.55
C ILE A 51 24.05 -1.22 13.07
N ALA A 52 24.97 -0.44 13.61
CA ALA A 52 25.17 -0.36 15.06
C ALA A 52 23.91 0.17 15.77
N LEU A 53 23.59 -0.38 16.95
CA LEU A 53 22.42 0.06 17.75
C LEU A 53 22.36 1.57 17.96
N ASP A 54 23.52 2.19 18.20
CA ASP A 54 23.63 3.64 18.39
C ASP A 54 23.21 4.43 17.16
N GLU A 55 23.49 3.91 15.96
CA GLU A 55 23.08 4.54 14.71
C GLU A 55 21.56 4.49 14.53
N ILE A 56 20.92 3.36 14.83
CA ILE A 56 19.46 3.24 14.81
C ILE A 56 18.83 4.27 15.74
N VAL A 57 19.33 4.35 16.99
CA VAL A 57 18.82 5.29 18.00
C VAL A 57 19.01 6.74 17.54
N ASN A 58 20.17 7.11 17.03
CA ASN A 58 20.46 8.46 16.55
C ASN A 58 19.53 8.88 15.40
N GLN A 59 19.30 8.01 14.43
CA GLN A 59 18.42 8.30 13.31
C GLN A 59 16.96 8.37 13.77
N ARG A 60 16.51 7.50 14.67
CA ARG A 60 15.16 7.56 15.26
C ARG A 60 14.94 8.88 16.05
N GLN A 61 15.94 9.35 16.80
CA GLN A 61 15.87 10.66 17.48
C GLN A 61 15.73 11.84 16.50
N GLN A 62 16.26 11.71 15.28
CA GLN A 62 16.09 12.69 14.20
C GLN A 62 14.74 12.55 13.49
N GLY A 63 13.91 11.57 13.86
CA GLY A 63 12.61 11.30 13.29
C GLY A 63 12.66 10.54 11.96
N VAL A 64 13.78 9.85 11.64
CA VAL A 64 13.84 8.98 10.46
C VAL A 64 12.99 7.73 10.73
N PRO A 65 12.04 7.35 9.84
CA PRO A 65 11.27 6.12 9.98
C PRO A 65 12.14 4.88 10.15
N LEU A 66 11.73 3.97 11.03
CA LEU A 66 12.49 2.75 11.32
C LEU A 66 12.69 1.90 10.06
N GLU A 67 11.67 1.85 9.21
CA GLU A 67 11.66 1.10 7.94
C GLU A 67 12.72 1.66 6.95
N TYR A 68 12.97 2.97 6.95
CA TYR A 68 14.03 3.56 6.14
C TYR A 68 15.42 3.28 6.73
N ILE A 69 15.53 3.26 8.06
CA ILE A 69 16.81 2.91 8.73
C ILE A 69 17.18 1.46 8.45
N LEU A 70 16.19 0.56 8.48
CA LEU A 70 16.37 -0.87 8.23
C LEU A 70 16.35 -1.23 6.73
N GLY A 71 15.96 -0.28 5.87
CA GLY A 71 15.85 -0.46 4.44
C GLY A 71 14.68 -1.35 3.99
N GLN A 72 13.78 -1.76 4.90
CA GLN A 72 12.66 -2.65 4.58
C GLN A 72 11.53 -2.59 5.60
N THR A 73 10.35 -3.09 5.18
CA THR A 73 9.21 -3.38 6.04
C THR A 73 8.59 -4.73 5.66
N VAL A 74 7.60 -5.16 6.45
CA VAL A 74 6.81 -6.36 6.16
C VAL A 74 5.40 -5.95 5.75
N PHE A 75 4.91 -6.49 4.62
CA PHE A 75 3.55 -6.32 4.14
C PHE A 75 3.00 -7.66 3.65
N MET A 76 1.80 -8.04 4.09
CA MET A 76 1.19 -9.35 3.81
C MET A 76 2.14 -10.53 4.13
N GLY A 77 2.92 -10.39 5.22
CA GLY A 77 3.90 -11.39 5.67
C GLY A 77 5.16 -11.52 4.78
N ARG A 78 5.47 -10.52 3.95
CA ARG A 78 6.61 -10.53 3.02
C ARG A 78 7.43 -9.27 3.14
N PRO A 79 8.78 -9.34 3.00
CA PRO A 79 9.65 -8.18 3.05
C PRO A 79 9.56 -7.33 1.78
N PHE A 80 9.44 -6.01 1.96
CA PHE A 80 9.51 -5.00 0.91
C PHE A 80 10.58 -3.98 1.24
N ILE A 81 11.42 -3.64 0.27
CA ILE A 81 12.46 -2.62 0.40
C ILE A 81 11.80 -1.25 0.58
N CYS A 82 12.25 -0.50 1.58
CA CYS A 82 11.80 0.85 1.89
C CYS A 82 12.89 1.88 1.64
N THR A 83 12.54 2.89 0.85
CA THR A 83 13.38 4.07 0.61
C THR A 83 12.48 5.30 0.49
N PRO A 84 13.01 6.53 0.64
CA PRO A 84 12.23 7.75 0.47
C PRO A 84 11.59 7.95 -0.92
N ALA A 85 11.81 7.04 -1.87
CA ALA A 85 11.18 7.06 -3.19
C ALA A 85 9.70 6.69 -3.16
N THR A 86 9.26 5.93 -2.14
CA THR A 86 7.88 5.43 -2.04
C THR A 86 7.33 5.56 -0.61
N LEU A 87 6.01 5.62 -0.49
CA LEU A 87 5.33 5.47 0.79
C LEU A 87 5.74 4.13 1.42
N ILE A 88 6.02 4.15 2.72
CA ILE A 88 6.23 2.90 3.49
C ILE A 88 4.91 2.09 3.47
N PRO A 89 4.91 0.82 3.04
CA PRO A 89 3.73 -0.03 3.09
C PRO A 89 3.10 -0.06 4.49
N ARG A 90 1.80 0.27 4.58
CA ARG A 90 1.08 0.36 5.85
C ARG A 90 0.29 -0.93 6.14
N ALA A 91 0.23 -1.31 7.41
CA ALA A 91 -0.57 -2.47 7.83
C ALA A 91 -2.07 -2.29 7.51
N GLU A 92 -2.57 -1.06 7.56
CA GLU A 92 -3.96 -0.72 7.18
C GLU A 92 -4.25 -1.05 5.72
N THR A 93 -3.28 -0.88 4.83
CA THR A 93 -3.42 -1.20 3.39
C THR A 93 -3.54 -2.71 3.14
N GLU A 94 -3.13 -3.57 4.09
CA GLU A 94 -3.39 -5.02 3.99
C GLU A 94 -4.90 -5.32 3.95
N LEU A 95 -5.74 -4.48 4.58
CA LEU A 95 -7.19 -4.63 4.52
C LEU A 95 -7.70 -4.49 3.09
N LEU A 96 -7.14 -3.58 2.29
CA LEU A 96 -7.48 -3.41 0.88
C LEU A 96 -7.16 -4.69 0.09
N VAL A 97 -5.97 -5.25 0.24
CA VAL A 97 -5.58 -6.51 -0.40
C VAL A 97 -6.51 -7.64 0.01
N ARG A 98 -6.76 -7.83 1.30
CA ARG A 98 -7.67 -8.86 1.83
C ARG A 98 -9.10 -8.70 1.31
N THR A 99 -9.57 -7.44 1.17
CA THR A 99 -10.89 -7.14 0.62
C THR A 99 -11.01 -7.59 -0.84
N VAL A 100 -9.99 -7.33 -1.66
CA VAL A 100 -9.93 -7.80 -3.05
C VAL A 100 -9.90 -9.33 -3.10
N LEU A 101 -9.03 -9.98 -2.31
CA LEU A 101 -8.94 -11.44 -2.27
C LEU A 101 -10.25 -12.11 -1.84
N ASN A 102 -10.95 -11.54 -0.87
CA ASN A 102 -12.27 -12.03 -0.44
C ASN A 102 -13.32 -11.89 -1.53
N HIS A 103 -13.28 -10.81 -2.33
CA HIS A 103 -14.16 -10.64 -3.48
C HIS A 103 -13.86 -11.69 -4.56
N VAL A 104 -12.58 -11.86 -4.91
CA VAL A 104 -12.14 -12.86 -5.92
C VAL A 104 -12.59 -14.27 -5.54
N ALA A 105 -12.57 -14.63 -4.26
CA ALA A 105 -13.03 -15.94 -3.79
C ALA A 105 -14.51 -16.21 -4.10
N THR A 106 -15.31 -15.20 -4.47
CA THR A 106 -16.73 -15.32 -4.88
C THR A 106 -16.91 -15.39 -6.40
N LEU A 107 -15.86 -15.12 -7.17
CA LEU A 107 -15.90 -15.14 -8.64
C LEU A 107 -15.85 -16.57 -9.20
N PRO A 108 -16.49 -16.82 -10.35
CA PRO A 108 -16.49 -18.15 -10.98
C PRO A 108 -15.19 -18.47 -11.74
N HIS A 109 -14.27 -17.53 -11.87
CA HIS A 109 -13.00 -17.64 -12.61
C HIS A 109 -11.87 -16.94 -11.84
N ASP A 110 -10.64 -17.32 -12.09
CA ASP A 110 -9.42 -16.85 -11.45
C ASP A 110 -8.36 -16.28 -12.43
N ASP A 111 -8.65 -16.28 -13.72
CA ASP A 111 -7.87 -15.61 -14.77
C ASP A 111 -8.29 -14.14 -14.79
N LEU A 112 -7.62 -13.31 -14.01
CA LEU A 112 -8.03 -11.94 -13.71
C LEU A 112 -7.04 -10.92 -14.24
N LEU A 113 -7.56 -9.85 -14.84
CA LEU A 113 -6.83 -8.66 -15.20
C LEU A 113 -7.03 -7.59 -14.11
N ILE A 114 -5.96 -7.25 -13.41
CA ILE A 114 -5.97 -6.34 -12.27
C ILE A 114 -5.13 -5.10 -12.59
N VAL A 115 -5.59 -3.92 -12.18
CA VAL A 115 -4.83 -2.68 -12.28
C VAL A 115 -4.63 -2.10 -10.88
N ASP A 116 -3.38 -1.98 -10.44
CA ASP A 116 -2.97 -1.30 -9.21
C ASP A 116 -2.50 0.12 -9.55
N VAL A 117 -3.34 1.10 -9.21
CA VAL A 117 -3.12 2.52 -9.54
C VAL A 117 -2.46 3.24 -8.37
N GLY A 118 -1.33 3.91 -8.62
CA GLY A 118 -0.50 4.46 -7.56
C GLY A 118 0.21 3.35 -6.80
N THR A 119 0.84 2.43 -7.55
CA THR A 119 1.40 1.20 -6.99
C THR A 119 2.53 1.42 -5.98
N GLY A 120 3.18 2.59 -6.00
CA GLY A 120 4.27 2.91 -5.09
C GLY A 120 5.38 1.89 -5.17
N SER A 121 5.63 1.18 -4.07
CA SER A 121 6.62 0.10 -4.02
C SER A 121 6.16 -1.20 -4.70
N GLY A 122 4.94 -1.27 -5.24
CA GLY A 122 4.38 -2.50 -5.81
C GLY A 122 3.84 -3.49 -4.78
N ASN A 123 3.72 -3.09 -3.52
CA ASN A 123 3.31 -3.99 -2.42
C ASN A 123 1.90 -4.58 -2.60
N ILE A 124 0.93 -3.82 -3.12
CA ILE A 124 -0.41 -4.32 -3.45
C ILE A 124 -0.34 -5.26 -4.66
N ALA A 125 0.25 -4.80 -5.78
CA ALA A 125 0.37 -5.58 -7.01
C ALA A 125 1.06 -6.93 -6.79
N VAL A 126 2.22 -6.93 -6.13
CA VAL A 126 2.99 -8.15 -5.80
C VAL A 126 2.18 -9.08 -4.89
N SER A 127 1.52 -8.53 -3.85
CA SER A 127 0.72 -9.36 -2.93
C SER A 127 -0.46 -10.03 -3.62
N LEU A 128 -1.16 -9.31 -4.51
CA LEU A 128 -2.26 -9.86 -5.31
C LEU A 128 -1.75 -10.93 -6.28
N ALA A 129 -0.69 -10.66 -7.04
CA ALA A 129 -0.12 -11.62 -7.98
C ALA A 129 0.39 -12.90 -7.31
N LEU A 130 0.95 -12.81 -6.08
CA LEU A 130 1.38 -13.98 -5.31
C LEU A 130 0.21 -14.82 -4.78
N ALA A 131 -0.90 -14.17 -4.43
CA ALA A 131 -2.10 -14.85 -3.92
C ALA A 131 -2.98 -15.42 -5.05
N LEU A 132 -2.91 -14.83 -6.25
CA LEU A 132 -3.74 -15.16 -7.42
C LEU A 132 -2.84 -15.60 -8.57
N PRO A 133 -2.49 -16.90 -8.66
CA PRO A 133 -1.46 -17.37 -9.59
C PRO A 133 -1.81 -17.22 -11.07
N ASN A 134 -3.09 -17.12 -11.41
CA ASN A 134 -3.56 -16.97 -12.79
C ASN A 134 -3.85 -15.51 -13.18
N SER A 135 -3.65 -14.54 -12.28
CA SER A 135 -3.86 -13.13 -12.57
C SER A 135 -2.69 -12.50 -13.33
N HIS A 136 -3.02 -11.47 -14.15
CA HIS A 136 -2.08 -10.48 -14.64
C HIS A 136 -2.34 -9.13 -13.99
N VAL A 137 -1.31 -8.45 -13.50
CA VAL A 137 -1.42 -7.16 -12.79
C VAL A 137 -0.67 -6.07 -13.54
N PHE A 138 -1.34 -4.96 -13.84
CA PHE A 138 -0.69 -3.72 -14.25
C PHE A 138 -0.45 -2.87 -13.01
N ALA A 139 0.82 -2.62 -12.69
CA ALA A 139 1.26 -1.82 -11.56
C ALA A 139 1.68 -0.43 -12.04
N LEU A 140 0.83 0.57 -11.80
CA LEU A 140 0.97 1.91 -12.40
C LEU A 140 1.32 2.95 -11.36
N ASP A 141 2.28 3.83 -11.67
CA ASP A 141 2.60 4.99 -10.83
C ASP A 141 3.07 6.16 -11.69
N ILE A 142 2.84 7.38 -11.22
CA ILE A 142 3.29 8.59 -11.89
C ILE A 142 4.78 8.87 -11.65
N SER A 143 5.35 8.34 -10.54
CA SER A 143 6.76 8.52 -10.17
C SER A 143 7.65 7.46 -10.84
N PRO A 144 8.66 7.88 -11.63
CA PRO A 144 9.66 6.95 -12.17
C PRO A 144 10.43 6.21 -11.07
N GLU A 145 10.68 6.85 -9.93
CA GLU A 145 11.35 6.25 -8.79
C GLU A 145 10.49 5.16 -8.13
N ALA A 146 9.18 5.40 -8.03
CA ALA A 146 8.23 4.40 -7.53
C ALA A 146 8.14 3.21 -8.47
N THR A 147 8.00 3.44 -9.78
CA THR A 147 7.96 2.34 -10.76
C THR A 147 9.25 1.54 -10.80
N ALA A 148 10.41 2.19 -10.65
CA ALA A 148 11.68 1.47 -10.52
C ALA A 148 11.71 0.59 -9.27
N ARG A 149 11.20 1.06 -8.13
CA ARG A 149 11.09 0.26 -6.90
C ARG A 149 10.10 -0.89 -7.06
N ALA A 150 8.95 -0.65 -7.67
CA ALA A 150 8.00 -1.71 -7.97
C ALA A 150 8.61 -2.80 -8.86
N GLN A 151 9.38 -2.41 -9.89
CA GLN A 151 10.08 -3.36 -10.76
C GLN A 151 11.10 -4.21 -9.99
N GLU A 152 11.86 -3.62 -9.07
CA GLU A 152 12.79 -4.38 -8.24
C GLU A 152 12.07 -5.46 -7.39
N HIS A 153 10.88 -5.15 -6.85
CA HIS A 153 10.09 -6.15 -6.14
C HIS A 153 9.49 -7.20 -7.07
N VAL A 154 9.03 -6.81 -8.27
CA VAL A 154 8.59 -7.77 -9.30
C VAL A 154 9.71 -8.77 -9.60
N ASP A 155 10.95 -8.29 -9.74
CA ASP A 155 12.12 -9.13 -10.01
C ASP A 155 12.48 -10.00 -8.80
N GLN A 156 12.49 -9.43 -7.60
CA GLN A 156 12.74 -10.15 -6.34
C GLN A 156 11.79 -11.33 -6.15
N TYR A 157 10.49 -11.14 -6.47
CA TYR A 157 9.46 -12.17 -6.32
C TYR A 157 9.26 -13.02 -7.58
N ARG A 158 10.03 -12.79 -8.65
CA ARG A 158 9.98 -13.53 -9.93
C ARG A 158 8.60 -13.48 -10.60
N LEU A 159 8.03 -12.27 -10.67
CA LEU A 159 6.68 -12.02 -11.18
C LEU A 159 6.67 -11.31 -12.56
N GLN A 160 7.79 -11.25 -13.28
CA GLN A 160 7.95 -10.47 -14.52
C GLN A 160 6.96 -10.89 -15.63
N GLU A 161 6.53 -12.16 -15.64
CA GLU A 161 5.55 -12.65 -16.61
C GLU A 161 4.10 -12.32 -16.23
N ARG A 162 3.86 -11.87 -14.98
CA ARG A 162 2.52 -11.65 -14.42
C ARG A 162 2.27 -10.24 -13.91
N ILE A 163 3.31 -9.42 -13.80
CA ILE A 163 3.18 -8.00 -13.44
C ILE A 163 3.86 -7.16 -14.50
N THR A 164 3.11 -6.23 -15.08
CA THR A 164 3.62 -5.19 -15.97
C THR A 164 3.65 -3.87 -15.24
N VAL A 165 4.85 -3.28 -15.06
CA VAL A 165 5.01 -1.99 -14.42
C VAL A 165 4.92 -0.88 -15.47
N GLY A 166 4.10 0.15 -15.22
CA GLY A 166 3.89 1.28 -16.11
C GLY A 166 4.06 2.63 -15.42
N CYS A 167 4.84 3.54 -16.03
CA CYS A 167 5.02 4.90 -15.51
C CYS A 167 4.08 5.87 -16.23
N GLY A 168 3.20 6.54 -15.47
CA GLY A 168 2.26 7.53 -16.01
C GLY A 168 1.15 7.92 -15.03
N ASP A 169 0.39 8.92 -15.41
CA ASP A 169 -0.68 9.49 -14.59
C ASP A 169 -1.95 8.62 -14.64
N LEU A 170 -2.30 8.00 -13.53
CA LEU A 170 -3.42 7.05 -13.36
C LEU A 170 -3.39 5.96 -14.43
N PHE A 171 -4.36 5.97 -15.34
CA PHE A 171 -4.55 4.97 -16.39
C PHE A 171 -3.83 5.29 -17.70
N ALA A 172 -3.08 6.40 -17.78
CA ALA A 172 -2.41 6.80 -19.01
C ALA A 172 -1.54 5.69 -19.65
N PRO A 173 -0.81 4.86 -18.89
CA PRO A 173 -0.04 3.77 -19.48
C PRO A 173 -0.87 2.67 -20.15
N LEU A 174 -2.18 2.61 -19.90
CA LEU A 174 -3.07 1.58 -20.48
C LEU A 174 -3.73 2.00 -21.79
N ILE A 175 -3.69 3.30 -22.15
CA ILE A 175 -4.45 3.85 -23.32
C ILE A 175 -4.06 3.14 -24.61
N GLU A 176 -2.78 2.82 -24.80
CA GLU A 176 -2.31 2.17 -26.03
C GLU A 176 -2.49 0.65 -26.02
N LEU A 177 -2.97 0.06 -24.90
CA LEU A 177 -3.11 -1.37 -24.74
C LEU A 177 -4.51 -1.89 -25.07
N GLU A 178 -5.44 -1.00 -25.44
CA GLU A 178 -6.83 -1.33 -25.81
C GLU A 178 -7.54 -2.20 -24.76
N LEU A 179 -7.40 -1.85 -23.45
CA LEU A 179 -7.93 -2.61 -22.32
C LEU A 179 -9.29 -2.09 -21.81
N GLU A 180 -9.99 -1.25 -22.59
CA GLU A 180 -11.31 -0.74 -22.22
C GLU A 180 -12.32 -1.88 -22.06
N ASN A 181 -13.06 -1.86 -20.96
CA ASN A 181 -14.04 -2.88 -20.56
C ASN A 181 -13.47 -4.31 -20.41
N GLN A 182 -12.16 -4.45 -20.12
CA GLN A 182 -11.53 -5.76 -19.97
C GLN A 182 -10.98 -5.99 -18.55
N VAL A 183 -10.79 -4.95 -17.76
CA VAL A 183 -10.21 -5.04 -16.42
C VAL A 183 -11.23 -5.61 -15.43
N ASP A 184 -10.87 -6.65 -14.71
CA ASP A 184 -11.70 -7.25 -13.67
C ASP A 184 -11.71 -6.41 -12.40
N ILE A 185 -10.52 -5.91 -12.00
CA ILE A 185 -10.34 -5.24 -10.72
C ILE A 185 -9.42 -4.03 -10.90
N VAL A 186 -9.87 -2.88 -10.43
CA VAL A 186 -9.02 -1.71 -10.19
C VAL A 186 -8.84 -1.57 -8.68
N VAL A 187 -7.59 -1.55 -8.23
CA VAL A 187 -7.22 -1.34 -6.83
C VAL A 187 -6.36 -0.07 -6.71
N CYS A 188 -6.51 0.69 -5.62
CA CYS A 188 -5.73 1.91 -5.41
C CYS A 188 -5.59 2.24 -3.92
N ASN A 189 -4.40 2.58 -3.47
CA ASN A 189 -4.20 3.35 -2.24
C ASN A 189 -3.74 4.77 -2.63
N PRO A 190 -4.66 5.69 -2.94
CA PRO A 190 -4.29 7.01 -3.43
C PRO A 190 -3.86 7.94 -2.30
N PRO A 191 -3.15 9.04 -2.57
CA PRO A 191 -3.03 10.12 -1.61
C PRO A 191 -4.42 10.66 -1.26
N TYR A 192 -4.70 10.82 0.03
CA TYR A 192 -6.00 11.27 0.53
C TYR A 192 -5.92 12.36 1.59
N ILE A 193 -4.72 12.85 1.92
CA ILE A 193 -4.53 13.87 2.96
C ILE A 193 -4.76 15.26 2.35
N PRO A 194 -5.68 16.07 2.91
CA PRO A 194 -5.83 17.46 2.49
C PRO A 194 -4.55 18.25 2.75
N SER A 195 -4.12 19.09 1.77
CA SER A 195 -2.89 19.89 1.88
C SER A 195 -2.78 20.67 3.20
N GLY A 196 -3.88 21.27 3.66
CA GLY A 196 -3.92 21.99 4.94
C GLY A 196 -3.83 21.12 6.21
N SER A 197 -3.85 19.79 6.06
CA SER A 197 -3.69 18.84 7.15
C SER A 197 -2.28 18.29 7.26
N LEU A 198 -1.45 18.45 6.23
CA LEU A 198 -0.05 17.97 6.21
C LEU A 198 0.78 18.57 7.34
N GLU A 199 0.59 19.87 7.64
CA GLU A 199 1.31 20.54 8.73
C GLU A 199 0.99 19.99 10.13
N LYS A 200 -0.13 19.25 10.27
CA LYS A 200 -0.56 18.64 11.54
C LYS A 200 -0.05 17.21 11.70
N MET A 201 0.52 16.65 10.67
CA MET A 201 1.10 15.30 10.70
C MET A 201 2.43 15.29 11.44
N SER A 202 2.85 14.11 11.85
CA SER A 202 4.16 13.96 12.46
C SER A 202 5.28 14.43 11.51
N ALA A 203 6.31 15.05 12.09
CA ALA A 203 7.48 15.47 11.33
C ALA A 203 8.21 14.27 10.67
N GLU A 204 8.05 13.09 11.22
CA GLU A 204 8.55 11.83 10.68
C GLU A 204 8.00 11.57 9.27
N ILE A 205 6.69 11.67 9.09
CA ILE A 205 6.03 11.45 7.80
C ILE A 205 6.38 12.59 6.82
N THR A 206 6.14 13.84 7.24
CA THR A 206 6.22 14.99 6.33
C THR A 206 7.63 15.33 5.88
N LYS A 207 8.68 14.93 6.62
CA LYS A 207 10.08 15.18 6.28
C LYS A 207 10.75 14.06 5.50
N HIS A 208 10.26 12.84 5.63
CA HIS A 208 10.96 11.67 5.12
C HIS A 208 10.19 10.93 4.02
N GLU A 209 8.85 10.97 4.03
CA GLU A 209 8.06 10.31 3.00
C GLU A 209 7.72 11.25 1.83
N PRO A 210 7.54 10.72 0.59
CA PRO A 210 7.29 11.56 -0.58
C PRO A 210 5.95 12.27 -0.47
N LEU A 211 5.95 13.60 -0.51
CA LEU A 211 4.73 14.42 -0.40
C LEU A 211 3.68 14.07 -1.45
N MET A 212 4.11 13.66 -2.65
CA MET A 212 3.21 13.22 -3.72
C MET A 212 2.35 12.02 -3.33
N ALA A 213 2.85 11.13 -2.47
CA ALA A 213 2.10 9.98 -1.96
C ALA A 213 1.13 10.34 -0.82
N LEU A 214 1.18 11.56 -0.30
CA LEU A 214 0.37 12.02 0.84
C LEU A 214 -0.66 13.06 0.44
N ASP A 215 -0.25 14.09 -0.33
CA ASP A 215 -1.04 15.27 -0.62
C ASP A 215 -2.07 15.02 -1.72
N ALA A 216 -3.34 15.09 -1.37
CA ALA A 216 -4.47 14.97 -2.28
C ALA A 216 -5.11 16.32 -2.65
N GLY A 217 -4.39 17.42 -2.44
CA GLY A 217 -4.87 18.77 -2.73
C GLY A 217 -5.77 19.35 -1.64
N PRO A 218 -6.36 20.53 -1.84
CA PRO A 218 -7.04 21.31 -0.80
C PRO A 218 -8.14 20.57 -0.03
N TYR A 219 -8.82 19.66 -0.70
CA TYR A 219 -9.95 18.90 -0.11
C TYR A 219 -9.70 17.40 0.04
N GLY A 220 -8.50 16.90 -0.35
CA GLY A 220 -8.18 15.48 -0.24
C GLY A 220 -8.99 14.54 -1.15
N ILE A 221 -9.62 15.05 -2.24
CA ILE A 221 -10.57 14.27 -3.06
C ILE A 221 -10.28 14.30 -4.57
N ASN A 222 -9.30 15.05 -5.01
CA ASN A 222 -9.06 15.22 -6.45
C ASN A 222 -8.71 13.90 -7.14
N ILE A 223 -7.87 13.09 -6.50
CA ILE A 223 -7.48 11.79 -7.01
C ILE A 223 -8.67 10.82 -7.03
N PHE A 224 -9.48 10.77 -5.97
CA PHE A 224 -10.70 9.93 -5.95
C PHE A 224 -11.64 10.24 -7.11
N ARG A 225 -11.85 11.53 -7.41
CA ARG A 225 -12.73 11.95 -8.49
C ARG A 225 -12.23 11.46 -9.86
N ARG A 226 -10.92 11.54 -10.09
CA ARG A 226 -10.30 11.05 -11.32
C ARG A 226 -10.31 9.54 -11.37
N LEU A 227 -9.91 8.86 -10.29
CA LEU A 227 -9.91 7.41 -10.16
C LEU A 227 -11.29 6.82 -10.47
N VAL A 228 -12.35 7.31 -9.81
CA VAL A 228 -13.73 6.83 -10.00
C VAL A 228 -14.23 7.04 -11.42
N ARG A 229 -13.91 8.21 -12.03
CA ARG A 229 -14.30 8.53 -13.40
C ARG A 229 -13.56 7.67 -14.42
N ASP A 230 -12.24 7.52 -14.25
CA ASP A 230 -11.41 6.90 -15.29
C ASP A 230 -11.44 5.35 -15.18
N ALA A 231 -11.57 4.79 -13.98
CA ALA A 231 -11.66 3.34 -13.77
C ALA A 231 -12.85 2.71 -14.51
N GLN A 232 -14.00 3.41 -14.61
CA GLN A 232 -15.18 2.90 -15.32
C GLN A 232 -14.92 2.61 -16.81
N THR A 233 -13.95 3.29 -17.44
CA THR A 233 -13.59 3.07 -18.84
C THR A 233 -12.92 1.71 -19.05
N PHE A 234 -12.13 1.28 -18.09
CA PHE A 234 -11.34 0.05 -18.18
C PHE A 234 -12.05 -1.15 -17.55
N LEU A 235 -12.84 -0.92 -16.49
CA LEU A 235 -13.58 -2.00 -15.83
C LEU A 235 -14.60 -2.65 -16.76
N ARG A 236 -14.61 -3.99 -16.82
CA ARG A 236 -15.65 -4.74 -17.48
C ARG A 236 -17.01 -4.60 -16.76
N PRO A 237 -18.13 -4.96 -17.36
CA PRO A 237 -19.41 -5.13 -16.66
C PRO A 237 -19.23 -6.07 -15.45
N GLY A 238 -19.75 -5.68 -14.29
CA GLY A 238 -19.53 -6.37 -13.02
C GLY A 238 -18.10 -6.29 -12.45
N GLY A 239 -17.24 -5.44 -13.01
CA GLY A 239 -15.88 -5.24 -12.53
C GLY A 239 -15.80 -4.45 -11.23
N LEU A 240 -14.75 -4.68 -10.44
CA LEU A 240 -14.56 -4.13 -9.09
C LEU A 240 -13.62 -2.93 -9.08
N LEU A 241 -14.05 -1.84 -8.47
CA LEU A 241 -13.19 -0.76 -7.99
C LEU A 241 -13.04 -0.86 -6.47
N ALA A 242 -11.82 -1.01 -5.96
CA ALA A 242 -11.52 -1.03 -4.54
C ALA A 242 -10.41 -0.02 -4.22
N PHE A 243 -10.61 0.84 -3.22
CA PHE A 243 -9.59 1.81 -2.84
C PHE A 243 -9.61 2.18 -1.36
N GLU A 244 -8.44 2.53 -0.83
CA GLU A 244 -8.28 3.03 0.53
C GLU A 244 -8.68 4.51 0.61
N PHE A 245 -9.21 4.96 1.76
CA PHE A 245 -9.53 6.36 2.03
C PHE A 245 -9.27 6.73 3.49
N GLY A 246 -9.10 8.03 3.74
CA GLY A 246 -8.80 8.54 5.07
C GLY A 246 -10.01 8.58 6.00
N THR A 247 -9.77 8.50 7.31
CA THR A 247 -10.79 8.61 8.35
C THR A 247 -11.63 9.88 8.16
N GLY A 248 -12.95 9.72 8.21
CA GLY A 248 -13.92 10.83 8.08
C GLY A 248 -14.25 11.20 6.61
N GLN A 249 -13.66 10.58 5.62
CA GLN A 249 -13.95 10.83 4.20
C GLN A 249 -15.08 9.96 3.63
N GLU A 250 -15.60 8.98 4.38
CA GLU A 250 -16.58 8.00 3.93
C GLU A 250 -17.77 8.62 3.18
N VAL A 251 -18.46 9.57 3.82
CA VAL A 251 -19.66 10.21 3.23
C VAL A 251 -19.32 10.95 1.94
N LEU A 252 -18.14 11.57 1.88
CA LEU A 252 -17.68 12.31 0.72
C LEU A 252 -17.36 11.36 -0.45
N VAL A 253 -16.63 10.29 -0.18
CA VAL A 253 -16.30 9.24 -1.15
C VAL A 253 -17.57 8.56 -1.67
N GLN A 254 -18.50 8.19 -0.78
CA GLN A 254 -19.76 7.58 -1.16
C GLN A 254 -20.57 8.48 -2.11
N ARG A 255 -20.71 9.76 -1.80
CA ARG A 255 -21.40 10.73 -2.66
C ARG A 255 -20.72 10.88 -4.02
N LEU A 256 -19.39 10.84 -4.04
CA LEU A 256 -18.61 10.96 -5.28
C LEU A 256 -18.88 9.76 -6.19
N VAL A 257 -18.85 8.53 -5.66
CA VAL A 257 -19.12 7.30 -6.42
C VAL A 257 -20.58 7.25 -6.86
N GLN A 258 -21.54 7.56 -5.99
CA GLN A 258 -22.96 7.64 -6.34
C GLN A 258 -23.23 8.64 -7.48
N LYS A 259 -22.57 9.79 -7.45
CA LYS A 259 -22.77 10.85 -8.46
C LYS A 259 -22.20 10.48 -9.83
N SER A 260 -21.25 9.53 -9.91
CA SER A 260 -20.73 9.05 -11.21
C SER A 260 -21.79 8.30 -12.00
N GLY A 261 -22.74 7.64 -11.30
CA GLY A 261 -23.81 6.84 -11.92
C GLY A 261 -23.36 5.54 -12.57
N SER A 262 -22.09 5.19 -12.44
CA SER A 262 -21.45 4.06 -13.17
C SER A 262 -21.36 2.78 -12.35
N TYR A 263 -21.62 2.85 -11.05
CA TYR A 263 -21.47 1.74 -10.12
C TYR A 263 -22.84 1.36 -9.53
N ALA A 264 -23.19 0.08 -9.67
CA ALA A 264 -24.51 -0.44 -9.26
C ALA A 264 -24.52 -0.83 -7.77
N GLN A 265 -23.41 -1.34 -7.25
CA GLN A 265 -23.26 -1.72 -5.86
C GLN A 265 -22.08 -1.00 -5.24
N MET A 266 -22.22 -0.62 -3.96
CA MET A 266 -21.13 -0.01 -3.22
C MET A 266 -21.24 -0.29 -1.73
N ARG A 267 -20.07 -0.43 -1.07
CA ARG A 267 -19.97 -0.66 0.37
C ARG A 267 -18.65 -0.15 0.90
N THR A 268 -18.58 0.05 2.22
CA THR A 268 -17.32 0.29 2.93
C THR A 268 -16.92 -0.95 3.72
N VAL A 269 -15.61 -1.11 3.94
CA VAL A 269 -15.04 -2.14 4.80
C VAL A 269 -14.28 -1.46 5.92
N ASN A 270 -14.56 -1.88 7.15
CA ASN A 270 -13.97 -1.32 8.34
C ASN A 270 -12.71 -2.09 8.73
N ASP A 271 -11.76 -1.38 9.35
CA ASP A 271 -10.63 -2.01 10.01
C ASP A 271 -11.06 -2.73 11.31
N HIS A 272 -10.08 -3.36 11.98
CA HIS A 272 -10.32 -4.10 13.23
C HIS A 272 -10.85 -3.22 14.37
N SER A 273 -10.70 -1.90 14.30
CA SER A 273 -11.21 -0.92 15.26
C SER A 273 -12.61 -0.42 14.91
N GLY A 274 -13.20 -0.93 13.82
CA GLY A 274 -14.52 -0.51 13.34
C GLY A 274 -14.50 0.79 12.54
N VAL A 275 -13.33 1.30 12.13
CA VAL A 275 -13.18 2.52 11.33
C VAL A 275 -13.24 2.19 9.85
N PRO A 276 -14.10 2.84 9.03
CA PRO A 276 -14.14 2.66 7.59
C PRO A 276 -12.82 3.06 6.92
N ARG A 277 -12.25 2.15 6.12
CA ARG A 277 -10.94 2.33 5.46
C ARG A 277 -10.93 2.00 4.00
N VAL A 278 -11.73 1.05 3.55
CA VAL A 278 -11.75 0.61 2.17
C VAL A 278 -13.13 0.85 1.59
N PHE A 279 -13.18 1.44 0.41
CA PHE A 279 -14.37 1.59 -0.40
C PHE A 279 -14.36 0.58 -1.53
N VAL A 280 -15.50 -0.05 -1.75
CA VAL A 280 -15.68 -1.05 -2.80
C VAL A 280 -16.90 -0.66 -3.61
N ALA A 281 -16.78 -0.66 -4.93
CA ALA A 281 -17.85 -0.39 -5.86
C ALA A 281 -17.76 -1.35 -7.06
N GLU A 282 -18.90 -1.83 -7.54
CA GLU A 282 -19.00 -2.73 -8.69
C GLU A 282 -19.76 -2.03 -9.81
N THR A 283 -19.25 -2.14 -11.05
CA THR A 283 -19.95 -1.63 -12.23
C THR A 283 -21.24 -2.41 -12.47
N ALA A 284 -22.19 -1.83 -13.20
CA ALA A 284 -23.38 -2.56 -13.63
C ALA A 284 -23.00 -3.74 -14.55
N GLU A 285 -23.83 -4.81 -14.52
CA GLU A 285 -23.69 -5.96 -15.44
C GLU A 285 -24.06 -5.60 -16.88
#